data_640791ca4a67a1c36ca6c8accc2be8e3
#
_entry.id   640791ca4a67a1c36ca6c8accc2be8e3
#
_cell.length_a   1.000
_cell.length_b   1.000
_cell.length_c   1.000
_cell.angle_alpha   90.00
_cell.angle_beta   90.00
_cell.angle_gamma   90.00
#
_symmetry.space_group_name_H-M   'P 1'
#
loop_
_entity.id
_entity.type
_entity.pdbx_description
1 polymer ?
#
loop_
_entity_poly.entity_id
_entity_poly.type
_entity_poly.pdbx_seq_one_letter_code
_entity_poly.pdbx_strand_id
1 'polypeptide(L)'
;LGYMSILQADLYFHGGVGHFYEEHAHGLALASRDDERDAVEVEDDHGHPHEHNHNAFAVPSKGGILLNIVQHIYVSDHKHLLGKDEKEILPWFYFAVKMDPHNIMAYTVGGYWLADRMKDVDEGLNLLKQGLVNNPESWEINAELARVYLTKKHNYSSAKKLLIGADKLLSGVPHDRFQERYVLSLLADSAELSKDKELALNSYRRIKVLFPEDPNVERMIARLAGSEDAR
;
A
#
# COMPACT_ATOMS: atom_id res chain seq x y z
N LEU A 1 -14.13 10.32 -12.75
CA LEU A 1 -14.94 9.83 -11.61
C LEU A 1 -14.20 8.74 -10.83
N GLY A 2 -13.64 7.69 -11.46
CA GLY A 2 -12.92 6.61 -10.78
C GLY A 2 -11.75 7.09 -9.91
N TYR A 3 -10.95 8.06 -10.39
CA TYR A 3 -9.87 8.67 -9.61
C TYR A 3 -10.38 9.39 -8.35
N MET A 4 -11.51 10.10 -8.46
CA MET A 4 -12.14 10.75 -7.30
C MET A 4 -12.58 9.74 -6.23
N SER A 5 -12.97 8.55 -6.62
CA SER A 5 -13.38 7.49 -5.69
C SER A 5 -12.17 6.91 -4.93
N ILE A 6 -10.98 6.87 -5.55
CA ILE A 6 -9.75 6.47 -4.86
C ILE A 6 -9.32 7.55 -3.87
N LEU A 7 -9.39 8.83 -4.26
CA LEU A 7 -9.14 9.93 -3.31
C LEU A 7 -10.14 9.89 -2.15
N GLN A 8 -11.39 9.51 -2.41
CA GLN A 8 -12.39 9.34 -1.37
C GLN A 8 -12.03 8.18 -0.44
N ALA A 9 -11.55 7.05 -0.97
CA ALA A 9 -11.08 5.94 -0.18
C ALA A 9 -9.86 6.31 0.68
N ASP A 10 -8.94 7.09 0.14
CA ASP A 10 -7.77 7.61 0.85
C ASP A 10 -8.19 8.58 1.98
N LEU A 11 -9.09 9.52 1.68
CA LEU A 11 -9.67 10.41 2.69
C LEU A 11 -10.40 9.64 3.79
N TYR A 12 -11.14 8.60 3.45
CA TYR A 12 -11.80 7.73 4.43
C TYR A 12 -10.80 7.03 5.32
N PHE A 13 -9.74 6.50 4.75
CA PHE A 13 -8.69 5.80 5.49
C PHE A 13 -7.96 6.71 6.49
N HIS A 14 -7.73 7.97 6.12
CA HIS A 14 -7.08 8.97 6.96
C HIS A 14 -8.04 9.73 7.89
N GLY A 15 -9.19 9.15 8.24
CA GLY A 15 -10.13 9.72 9.19
C GLY A 15 -11.13 10.71 8.61
N GLY A 16 -11.17 10.82 7.29
CA GLY A 16 -12.22 11.43 6.48
C GLY A 16 -13.00 12.63 7.00
N VAL A 17 -13.97 13.03 6.20
CA VAL A 17 -14.86 14.18 6.46
C VAL A 17 -15.84 13.95 7.64
N GLY A 18 -15.98 12.71 8.13
CA GLY A 18 -16.95 12.33 9.16
C GLY A 18 -16.68 12.98 10.52
N HIS A 19 -15.42 13.08 10.93
CA HIS A 19 -15.05 13.69 12.22
C HIS A 19 -15.28 15.21 12.28
N PHE A 20 -15.33 15.88 11.12
CA PHE A 20 -15.58 17.32 11.08
C PHE A 20 -16.98 17.70 11.59
N TYR A 21 -17.96 16.82 11.43
CA TYR A 21 -19.34 17.06 11.92
C TYR A 21 -19.56 16.64 13.37
N GLU A 22 -18.86 15.61 13.86
CA GLU A 22 -19.03 15.15 15.25
C GLU A 22 -18.34 16.08 16.25
N GLU A 23 -17.15 16.58 15.98
CA GLU A 23 -16.43 17.48 16.88
C GLU A 23 -17.14 18.84 17.05
N HIS A 24 -17.83 19.31 15.99
CA HIS A 24 -18.62 20.53 16.09
C HIS A 24 -20.00 20.33 16.73
N ALA A 25 -20.55 19.11 16.70
CA ALA A 25 -21.79 18.80 17.42
C ALA A 25 -21.56 18.67 18.91
N HIS A 26 -20.40 18.19 19.36
CA HIS A 26 -20.05 18.09 20.77
C HIS A 26 -19.62 19.43 21.39
N GLY A 27 -19.17 20.40 20.60
CA GLY A 27 -18.84 21.74 21.09
C GLY A 27 -20.06 22.60 21.44
N LEU A 28 -21.27 22.19 21.05
CA LEU A 28 -22.55 22.86 21.37
C LEU A 28 -23.37 22.15 22.47
N ALA A 29 -22.97 20.96 22.89
CA ALA A 29 -23.59 20.21 23.96
C ALA A 29 -22.74 20.30 25.25
N LEU A 30 -22.84 21.44 25.90
CA LEU A 30 -22.68 21.66 27.35
C LEU A 30 -22.09 20.53 28.20
N ALA A 31 -20.97 20.89 28.81
CA ALA A 31 -20.62 20.54 30.18
C ALA A 31 -21.71 19.80 30.93
N SER A 32 -21.63 18.47 30.99
CA SER A 32 -22.03 17.71 32.16
C SER A 32 -21.66 16.24 32.07
N ARG A 33 -20.86 15.86 33.04
CA ARG A 33 -20.65 14.52 33.61
C ARG A 33 -19.47 13.69 33.12
N ASP A 34 -18.53 13.71 34.06
CA ASP A 34 -17.62 12.63 34.45
C ASP A 34 -18.17 11.22 34.21
N ASP A 35 -17.44 10.42 33.50
CA ASP A 35 -17.27 9.00 33.80
C ASP A 35 -15.95 8.51 33.19
N GLU A 36 -14.99 8.32 34.08
CA GLU A 36 -13.79 7.49 33.88
C GLU A 36 -14.22 6.07 33.58
N ARG A 37 -13.71 5.48 32.49
CA ARG A 37 -13.40 4.06 32.41
C ARG A 37 -12.46 3.71 31.25
N ASP A 38 -11.25 3.35 31.66
CA ASP A 38 -10.39 2.31 31.08
C ASP A 38 -10.12 2.34 29.57
N ALA A 39 -9.14 3.17 29.19
CA ALA A 39 -8.37 2.97 27.97
C ALA A 39 -7.33 1.86 28.24
N VAL A 40 -7.49 0.71 27.62
CA VAL A 40 -6.43 -0.29 27.51
C VAL A 40 -5.38 0.28 26.56
N GLU A 41 -4.26 0.72 27.12
CA GLU A 41 -3.06 1.06 26.36
C GLU A 41 -2.51 -0.21 25.70
N VAL A 42 -2.55 -0.26 24.39
CA VAL A 42 -1.75 -1.18 23.59
C VAL A 42 -0.42 -0.49 23.39
N GLU A 43 0.61 -0.94 24.11
CA GLU A 43 2.00 -0.49 23.93
C GLU A 43 2.47 -0.86 22.53
N ASP A 44 2.62 0.14 21.64
CA ASP A 44 3.42 0.04 20.43
C ASP A 44 4.89 0.16 20.82
N ASP A 45 5.63 -0.95 20.66
CA ASP A 45 7.06 -1.11 20.98
C ASP A 45 7.97 -0.40 19.94
N HIS A 46 7.82 0.91 19.79
CA HIS A 46 8.80 1.79 19.16
C HIS A 46 8.92 3.07 19.97
N GLY A 47 9.70 2.96 21.07
CA GLY A 47 9.97 4.02 21.99
C GLY A 47 10.81 5.17 21.43
N HIS A 48 10.17 6.10 20.74
CA HIS A 48 10.66 7.46 20.56
C HIS A 48 9.53 8.45 20.81
N PRO A 49 9.64 9.28 21.88
CA PRO A 49 8.70 10.37 22.10
C PRO A 49 8.98 11.44 21.04
N HIS A 50 8.15 11.48 19.99
CA HIS A 50 8.12 12.63 19.10
C HIS A 50 7.29 13.73 19.75
N GLU A 51 7.94 14.59 20.52
CA GLU A 51 7.39 15.88 20.86
C GLU A 51 7.21 16.70 19.58
N HIS A 52 6.04 16.65 19.00
CA HIS A 52 5.66 17.58 17.94
C HIS A 52 5.33 18.95 18.57
N ASN A 53 6.32 19.83 18.51
CA ASN A 53 6.15 21.23 18.90
C ASN A 53 5.25 21.94 17.87
N HIS A 54 3.95 22.03 18.15
CA HIS A 54 2.94 22.63 17.28
C HIS A 54 2.97 24.18 17.23
N ASN A 55 4.03 24.82 17.69
CA ASN A 55 4.14 26.28 17.71
C ASN A 55 4.88 26.92 16.51
N ALA A 56 5.07 26.21 15.39
CA ALA A 56 5.93 26.69 14.29
C ALA A 56 5.28 27.66 13.29
N PHE A 57 4.00 27.99 13.38
CA PHE A 57 3.38 29.00 12.49
C PHE A 57 2.46 29.96 13.24
N ALA A 58 3.07 30.87 13.99
CA ALA A 58 2.38 32.09 14.39
C ALA A 58 2.36 33.05 13.18
N VAL A 59 1.28 33.06 12.41
CA VAL A 59 1.07 34.00 11.31
C VAL A 59 0.55 35.33 11.89
N PRO A 60 1.12 36.50 11.51
CA PRO A 60 0.70 37.78 12.06
C PRO A 60 -0.77 38.10 11.72
N SER A 61 -1.50 38.62 12.69
CA SER A 61 -2.95 38.83 12.72
C SER A 61 -3.50 39.95 11.81
N LYS A 62 -2.91 40.23 10.66
CA LYS A 62 -3.39 41.23 9.68
C LYS A 62 -3.44 40.63 8.28
N GLY A 63 -4.37 39.73 8.05
CA GLY A 63 -4.58 39.14 6.73
C GLY A 63 -6.08 38.99 6.43
N GLY A 64 -6.45 39.22 5.17
CA GLY A 64 -7.84 39.21 4.71
C GLY A 64 -8.51 37.83 4.78
N ILE A 65 -9.72 37.74 4.25
CA ILE A 65 -10.63 36.56 4.29
C ILE A 65 -9.94 35.24 3.91
N LEU A 66 -8.99 35.24 2.97
CA LEU A 66 -8.21 34.07 2.57
C LEU A 66 -7.32 33.52 3.70
N LEU A 67 -6.72 34.40 4.53
CA LEU A 67 -5.90 33.98 5.67
C LEU A 67 -6.74 33.37 6.77
N ASN A 68 -7.95 33.88 6.95
CA ASN A 68 -8.91 33.32 7.93
C ASN A 68 -9.39 31.92 7.53
N ILE A 69 -9.54 31.63 6.21
CA ILE A 69 -9.87 30.28 5.72
C ILE A 69 -8.69 29.33 5.94
N VAL A 70 -7.46 29.77 5.65
CA VAL A 70 -6.26 28.93 5.84
C VAL A 70 -6.00 28.60 7.32
N GLN A 71 -6.32 29.54 8.25
CA GLN A 71 -6.19 29.32 9.69
C GLN A 71 -7.19 28.31 10.26
N HIS A 72 -8.26 28.00 9.52
CA HIS A 72 -9.26 26.98 9.91
C HIS A 72 -9.03 25.62 9.22
N ILE A 73 -8.00 25.49 8.38
CA ILE A 73 -7.55 24.19 7.87
C ILE A 73 -6.64 23.59 8.96
N TYR A 74 -7.25 22.97 9.94
CA TYR A 74 -6.51 22.13 10.87
C TYR A 74 -6.02 20.90 10.14
N VAL A 75 -4.72 20.64 10.21
CA VAL A 75 -4.18 19.30 9.92
C VAL A 75 -4.72 18.41 11.03
N SER A 76 -5.79 17.68 10.75
CA SER A 76 -6.29 16.69 11.71
C SER A 76 -5.20 15.66 11.96
N ASP A 77 -5.05 15.21 13.20
CA ASP A 77 -4.23 14.06 13.53
C ASP A 77 -4.58 12.92 12.58
N HIS A 78 -3.57 12.33 11.96
CA HIS A 78 -3.76 11.20 11.05
C HIS A 78 -4.21 9.98 11.86
N LYS A 79 -5.51 9.89 12.10
CA LYS A 79 -6.12 8.68 12.69
C LYS A 79 -6.44 7.72 11.56
N HIS A 80 -5.68 6.64 11.49
CA HIS A 80 -6.00 5.55 10.58
C HIS A 80 -7.24 4.82 11.08
N LEU A 81 -8.13 4.46 10.14
CA LEU A 81 -9.24 3.55 10.45
C LEU A 81 -8.67 2.20 10.92
N LEU A 82 -9.13 1.72 12.06
CA LEU A 82 -8.69 0.47 12.66
C LEU A 82 -9.87 -0.51 12.82
N GLY A 83 -9.62 -1.78 12.54
CA GLY A 83 -10.57 -2.84 12.85
C GLY A 83 -11.83 -2.85 11.97
N LYS A 84 -13.01 -2.64 12.57
CA LYS A 84 -14.31 -2.75 11.86
C LYS A 84 -14.51 -1.68 10.81
N ASP A 85 -13.95 -0.49 11.03
CA ASP A 85 -14.14 0.68 10.18
C ASP A 85 -13.31 0.58 8.89
N GLU A 86 -12.28 -0.25 8.87
CA GLU A 86 -11.50 -0.52 7.66
C GLU A 86 -12.37 -1.08 6.51
N LYS A 87 -13.47 -1.76 6.82
CA LYS A 87 -14.38 -2.32 5.81
C LYS A 87 -15.15 -1.26 5.03
N GLU A 88 -15.29 -0.06 5.58
CA GLU A 88 -16.00 1.05 4.93
C GLU A 88 -15.26 1.59 3.70
N ILE A 89 -13.98 1.25 3.56
CA ILE A 89 -13.19 1.63 2.38
C ILE A 89 -13.53 0.81 1.13
N LEU A 90 -13.98 -0.44 1.29
CA LEU A 90 -14.23 -1.36 0.18
C LEU A 90 -15.25 -0.87 -0.85
N PRO A 91 -16.42 -0.31 -0.45
CA PRO A 91 -17.38 0.21 -1.42
C PRO A 91 -16.76 1.23 -2.37
N TRP A 92 -15.77 2.01 -1.92
CA TRP A 92 -15.11 3.02 -2.75
C TRP A 92 -14.22 2.39 -3.83
N PHE A 93 -13.52 1.29 -3.52
CA PHE A 93 -12.75 0.55 -4.54
C PHE A 93 -13.67 -0.10 -5.57
N TYR A 94 -14.74 -0.78 -5.14
CA TYR A 94 -15.73 -1.34 -6.07
C TYR A 94 -16.42 -0.27 -6.91
N PHE A 95 -16.75 0.86 -6.33
CA PHE A 95 -17.29 1.98 -7.09
C PHE A 95 -16.27 2.53 -8.10
N ALA A 96 -14.99 2.67 -7.70
CA ALA A 96 -13.93 3.14 -8.57
C ALA A 96 -13.76 2.23 -9.81
N VAL A 97 -13.68 0.91 -9.63
CA VAL A 97 -13.53 -0.04 -10.75
C VAL A 97 -14.79 -0.13 -11.62
N LYS A 98 -15.97 0.11 -11.04
CA LYS A 98 -17.23 0.15 -11.78
C LYS A 98 -17.34 1.41 -12.64
N MET A 99 -16.89 2.55 -12.14
CA MET A 99 -16.91 3.82 -12.85
C MET A 99 -15.79 3.94 -13.89
N ASP A 100 -14.65 3.32 -13.63
CA ASP A 100 -13.51 3.28 -14.53
C ASP A 100 -12.85 1.90 -14.51
N PRO A 101 -13.26 0.98 -15.39
CA PRO A 101 -12.69 -0.36 -15.49
C PRO A 101 -11.19 -0.38 -15.85
N HIS A 102 -10.65 0.73 -16.34
CA HIS A 102 -9.23 0.84 -16.65
C HIS A 102 -8.39 1.47 -15.54
N ASN A 103 -8.99 1.71 -14.37
CA ASN A 103 -8.28 2.25 -13.21
C ASN A 103 -7.43 1.19 -12.52
N ILE A 104 -6.18 1.05 -12.96
CA ILE A 104 -5.20 0.08 -12.42
C ILE A 104 -5.04 0.22 -10.91
N MET A 105 -4.95 1.46 -10.40
CA MET A 105 -4.76 1.72 -8.98
C MET A 105 -5.90 1.18 -8.13
N ALA A 106 -7.16 1.31 -8.60
CA ALA A 106 -8.31 0.78 -7.86
C ALA A 106 -8.24 -0.75 -7.68
N TYR A 107 -7.75 -1.47 -8.69
CA TYR A 107 -7.55 -2.92 -8.59
C TYR A 107 -6.39 -3.30 -7.69
N THR A 108 -5.24 -2.65 -7.84
CA THR A 108 -4.04 -3.01 -7.05
C THR A 108 -4.20 -2.67 -5.58
N VAL A 109 -4.68 -1.46 -5.26
CA VAL A 109 -4.92 -1.03 -3.87
C VAL A 109 -6.09 -1.81 -3.26
N GLY A 110 -7.21 -1.97 -3.99
CA GLY A 110 -8.35 -2.76 -3.52
C GLY A 110 -7.98 -4.23 -3.29
N GLY A 111 -7.18 -4.83 -4.18
CA GLY A 111 -6.65 -6.18 -4.03
C GLY A 111 -5.77 -6.35 -2.80
N TYR A 112 -4.88 -5.38 -2.54
CA TYR A 112 -4.07 -5.32 -1.31
C TYR A 112 -4.97 -5.24 -0.07
N TRP A 113 -5.93 -4.32 -0.03
CA TRP A 113 -6.84 -4.16 1.11
C TRP A 113 -7.58 -5.43 1.44
N LEU A 114 -8.17 -6.06 0.43
CA LEU A 114 -8.89 -7.34 0.60
C LEU A 114 -7.96 -8.45 1.11
N ALA A 115 -6.84 -8.68 0.44
CA ALA A 115 -5.96 -9.82 0.75
C ALA A 115 -5.14 -9.63 2.03
N ASP A 116 -4.64 -8.43 2.31
CA ASP A 116 -3.70 -8.18 3.41
C ASP A 116 -4.38 -7.62 4.66
N ARG A 117 -5.25 -6.63 4.51
CA ARG A 117 -5.88 -5.97 5.63
C ARG A 117 -7.11 -6.73 6.12
N MET A 118 -8.01 -7.10 5.22
CA MET A 118 -9.25 -7.80 5.57
C MET A 118 -9.11 -9.31 5.63
N LYS A 119 -7.98 -9.85 5.20
CA LYS A 119 -7.70 -11.29 5.16
C LYS A 119 -8.64 -12.06 4.23
N ASP A 120 -9.36 -11.37 3.36
CA ASP A 120 -10.19 -11.98 2.31
C ASP A 120 -9.38 -12.17 1.02
N VAL A 121 -8.52 -13.17 1.08
CA VAL A 121 -7.55 -13.46 0.01
C VAL A 121 -8.24 -13.83 -1.31
N ASP A 122 -9.36 -14.55 -1.22
CA ASP A 122 -10.07 -15.03 -2.42
C ASP A 122 -10.77 -13.87 -3.14
N GLU A 123 -11.38 -12.96 -2.41
CA GLU A 123 -11.99 -11.76 -3.00
C GLU A 123 -10.92 -10.81 -3.55
N GLY A 124 -9.78 -10.64 -2.87
CA GLY A 124 -8.64 -9.88 -3.39
C GLY A 124 -8.14 -10.44 -4.72
N LEU A 125 -8.00 -11.78 -4.82
CA LEU A 125 -7.64 -12.45 -6.08
C LEU A 125 -8.69 -12.25 -7.17
N ASN A 126 -9.98 -12.27 -6.83
CA ASN A 126 -11.07 -12.06 -7.79
C ASN A 126 -11.03 -10.65 -8.36
N LEU A 127 -10.87 -9.65 -7.50
CA LEU A 127 -10.76 -8.26 -7.92
C LEU A 127 -9.56 -8.03 -8.84
N LEU A 128 -8.38 -8.56 -8.48
CA LEU A 128 -7.17 -8.46 -9.30
C LEU A 128 -7.30 -9.18 -10.65
N LYS A 129 -7.94 -10.36 -10.69
CA LYS A 129 -8.22 -11.07 -11.94
C LYS A 129 -9.18 -10.29 -12.83
N GLN A 130 -10.22 -9.68 -12.27
CA GLN A 130 -11.09 -8.77 -13.01
C GLN A 130 -10.29 -7.59 -13.57
N GLY A 131 -9.37 -7.06 -12.79
CA GLY A 131 -8.44 -6.00 -13.23
C GLY A 131 -7.64 -6.41 -14.46
N LEU A 132 -7.09 -7.64 -14.48
CA LEU A 132 -6.35 -8.16 -15.65
C LEU A 132 -7.21 -8.36 -16.89
N VAL A 133 -8.49 -8.72 -16.73
CA VAL A 133 -9.42 -8.82 -17.88
C VAL A 133 -9.59 -7.46 -18.53
N ASN A 134 -9.69 -6.40 -17.73
CA ASN A 134 -9.88 -5.04 -18.25
C ASN A 134 -8.57 -4.35 -18.65
N ASN A 135 -7.45 -4.77 -18.07
CA ASN A 135 -6.11 -4.18 -18.26
C ASN A 135 -5.06 -5.29 -18.48
N PRO A 136 -5.12 -6.01 -19.61
CA PRO A 136 -4.27 -7.20 -19.83
C PRO A 136 -2.77 -6.89 -19.92
N GLU A 137 -2.40 -5.65 -20.22
CA GLU A 137 -1.02 -5.19 -20.34
C GLU A 137 -0.50 -4.48 -19.06
N SER A 138 -1.29 -4.46 -17.97
CA SER A 138 -0.82 -3.86 -16.72
C SER A 138 0.18 -4.77 -16.02
N TRP A 139 1.43 -4.31 -15.94
CA TRP A 139 2.47 -4.98 -15.15
C TRP A 139 2.15 -4.88 -13.64
N GLU A 140 1.52 -3.80 -13.19
CA GLU A 140 1.18 -3.55 -11.79
C GLU A 140 0.19 -4.59 -11.27
N ILE A 141 -0.89 -4.83 -12.03
CA ILE A 141 -1.89 -5.83 -11.64
C ILE A 141 -1.30 -7.24 -11.68
N ASN A 142 -0.46 -7.55 -12.69
CA ASN A 142 0.25 -8.82 -12.76
C ASN A 142 1.17 -9.02 -11.54
N ALA A 143 1.93 -7.99 -11.16
CA ALA A 143 2.83 -8.04 -10.02
C ALA A 143 2.07 -8.20 -8.70
N GLU A 144 0.97 -7.46 -8.52
CA GLU A 144 0.17 -7.53 -7.30
C GLU A 144 -0.56 -8.88 -7.17
N LEU A 145 -1.13 -9.40 -8.26
CA LEU A 145 -1.73 -10.74 -8.29
C LEU A 145 -0.68 -11.82 -7.96
N ALA A 146 0.52 -11.68 -8.51
CA ALA A 146 1.62 -12.58 -8.21
C ALA A 146 2.05 -12.49 -6.75
N ARG A 147 2.11 -11.29 -6.17
CA ARG A 147 2.42 -11.07 -4.75
C ARG A 147 1.43 -11.82 -3.85
N VAL A 148 0.14 -11.73 -4.14
CA VAL A 148 -0.89 -12.45 -3.37
C VAL A 148 -0.73 -13.97 -3.52
N TYR A 149 -0.47 -14.49 -4.73
CA TYR A 149 -0.17 -15.91 -4.91
C TYR A 149 1.08 -16.34 -4.15
N LEU A 150 2.14 -15.53 -4.14
CA LEU A 150 3.39 -15.81 -3.47
C LEU A 150 3.21 -15.86 -1.95
N THR A 151 2.61 -14.80 -1.39
CA THR A 151 2.62 -14.57 0.06
C THR A 151 1.43 -15.18 0.80
N LYS A 152 0.26 -15.31 0.16
CA LYS A 152 -0.96 -15.78 0.81
C LYS A 152 -1.37 -17.19 0.38
N LYS A 153 -1.22 -17.53 -0.89
CA LYS A 153 -1.59 -18.85 -1.41
C LYS A 153 -0.40 -19.81 -1.50
N HIS A 154 0.83 -19.33 -1.35
CA HIS A 154 2.06 -20.09 -1.50
C HIS A 154 2.15 -20.85 -2.85
N ASN A 155 1.50 -20.28 -3.87
CA ASN A 155 1.51 -20.81 -5.22
C ASN A 155 2.63 -20.17 -6.04
N TYR A 156 3.85 -20.63 -5.77
CA TYR A 156 5.08 -20.06 -6.34
C TYR A 156 5.16 -20.19 -7.85
N SER A 157 4.61 -21.26 -8.42
CA SER A 157 4.58 -21.47 -9.87
C SER A 157 3.70 -20.45 -10.58
N SER A 158 2.52 -20.17 -10.06
CA SER A 158 1.63 -19.14 -10.61
C SER A 158 2.21 -17.74 -10.42
N ALA A 159 2.76 -17.46 -9.25
CA ALA A 159 3.44 -16.19 -8.98
C ALA A 159 4.59 -15.95 -9.97
N LYS A 160 5.47 -16.94 -10.16
CA LYS A 160 6.59 -16.86 -11.10
C LYS A 160 6.15 -16.55 -12.52
N LYS A 161 5.11 -17.23 -13.04
CA LYS A 161 4.59 -16.97 -14.38
C LYS A 161 4.09 -15.54 -14.57
N LEU A 162 3.34 -15.04 -13.59
CA LEU A 162 2.82 -13.66 -13.61
C LEU A 162 3.96 -12.64 -13.54
N LEU A 163 4.99 -12.90 -12.73
CA LEU A 163 6.13 -11.99 -12.58
C LEU A 163 7.03 -11.95 -13.81
N ILE A 164 7.22 -13.07 -14.50
CA ILE A 164 7.90 -13.08 -15.79
C ILE A 164 7.10 -12.21 -16.80
N GLY A 165 5.77 -12.33 -16.78
CA GLY A 165 4.90 -11.47 -17.59
C GLY A 165 5.01 -9.99 -17.22
N ALA A 166 4.97 -9.68 -15.90
CA ALA A 166 5.11 -8.33 -15.39
C ALA A 166 6.45 -7.68 -15.75
N ASP A 167 7.56 -8.42 -15.63
CA ASP A 167 8.91 -7.95 -16.01
C ASP A 167 8.99 -7.60 -17.50
N LYS A 168 8.40 -8.45 -18.34
CA LYS A 168 8.34 -8.19 -19.78
C LYS A 168 7.51 -6.95 -20.12
N LEU A 169 6.34 -6.79 -19.50
CA LEU A 169 5.46 -5.65 -19.72
C LEU A 169 6.11 -4.36 -19.23
N LEU A 170 6.69 -4.38 -18.02
CA LEU A 170 7.40 -3.25 -17.42
C LEU A 170 8.56 -2.79 -18.33
N SER A 171 9.33 -3.71 -18.89
CA SER A 171 10.45 -3.39 -19.79
C SER A 171 9.98 -2.70 -21.08
N GLY A 172 8.71 -2.80 -21.45
CA GLY A 172 8.13 -2.18 -22.64
C GLY A 172 7.59 -0.76 -22.42
N VAL A 173 7.59 -0.25 -21.19
CA VAL A 173 7.06 1.07 -20.83
C VAL A 173 8.09 1.89 -20.06
N PRO A 174 7.98 3.23 -20.06
CA PRO A 174 8.80 4.06 -19.17
C PRO A 174 8.55 3.69 -17.71
N HIS A 175 9.62 3.43 -16.98
CA HIS A 175 9.58 3.06 -15.57
C HIS A 175 10.82 3.55 -14.83
N ASP A 176 10.76 3.58 -13.51
CA ASP A 176 11.91 3.90 -12.66
C ASP A 176 12.56 2.63 -12.08
N ARG A 177 13.77 2.81 -11.53
CA ARG A 177 14.55 1.71 -10.94
C ARG A 177 13.88 1.04 -9.74
N PHE A 178 12.96 1.72 -9.04
CA PHE A 178 12.27 1.16 -7.87
C PHE A 178 11.13 0.24 -8.31
N GLN A 179 10.43 0.59 -9.39
CA GLN A 179 9.42 -0.26 -10.01
C GLN A 179 10.07 -1.55 -10.55
N GLU A 180 11.21 -1.43 -11.25
CA GLU A 180 11.95 -2.60 -11.72
C GLU A 180 12.45 -3.45 -10.55
N ARG A 181 13.03 -2.85 -9.51
CA ARG A 181 13.43 -3.56 -8.29
C ARG A 181 12.27 -4.31 -7.65
N TYR A 182 11.09 -3.69 -7.56
CA TYR A 182 9.91 -4.32 -6.96
C TYR A 182 9.54 -5.63 -7.70
N VAL A 183 9.41 -5.57 -9.01
CA VAL A 183 9.08 -6.76 -9.82
C VAL A 183 10.18 -7.81 -9.72
N LEU A 184 11.45 -7.42 -9.84
CA LEU A 184 12.60 -8.33 -9.78
C LEU A 184 12.75 -8.99 -8.41
N SER A 185 12.45 -8.29 -7.31
CA SER A 185 12.50 -8.86 -5.95
C SER A 185 11.46 -9.96 -5.79
N LEU A 186 10.21 -9.70 -6.17
CA LEU A 186 9.16 -10.72 -6.14
C LEU A 186 9.50 -11.91 -7.07
N LEU A 187 10.08 -11.63 -8.25
CA LEU A 187 10.50 -12.67 -9.19
C LEU A 187 11.61 -13.55 -8.59
N ALA A 188 12.62 -12.94 -7.97
CA ALA A 188 13.68 -13.66 -7.29
C ALA A 188 13.13 -14.57 -6.19
N ASP A 189 12.26 -14.04 -5.31
CA ASP A 189 11.64 -14.80 -4.21
C ASP A 189 10.81 -15.97 -4.74
N SER A 190 9.99 -15.73 -5.78
CA SER A 190 9.18 -16.78 -6.39
C SER A 190 10.02 -17.86 -7.07
N ALA A 191 11.13 -17.46 -7.68
CA ALA A 191 12.09 -18.36 -8.32
C ALA A 191 12.83 -19.22 -7.27
N GLU A 192 13.31 -18.63 -6.18
CA GLU A 192 13.92 -19.39 -5.08
C GLU A 192 12.95 -20.41 -4.50
N LEU A 193 11.73 -20.00 -4.15
CA LEU A 193 10.72 -20.87 -3.56
C LEU A 193 10.24 -21.97 -4.53
N SER A 194 10.31 -21.71 -5.84
CA SER A 194 10.06 -22.73 -6.87
C SER A 194 11.30 -23.51 -7.30
N LYS A 195 12.46 -23.33 -6.62
CA LYS A 195 13.76 -23.99 -6.88
C LYS A 195 14.36 -23.68 -8.27
N ASP A 196 14.03 -22.53 -8.82
CA ASP A 196 14.58 -22.02 -10.08
C ASP A 196 15.75 -21.09 -9.78
N LYS A 197 16.89 -21.71 -9.42
CA LYS A 197 18.10 -21.01 -8.97
C LYS A 197 18.64 -20.03 -10.03
N GLU A 198 18.60 -20.43 -11.29
CA GLU A 198 19.12 -19.61 -12.39
C GLU A 198 18.34 -18.31 -12.53
N LEU A 199 17.02 -18.40 -12.55
CA LEU A 199 16.15 -17.23 -12.62
C LEU A 199 16.31 -16.32 -11.39
N ALA A 200 16.42 -16.91 -10.17
CA ALA A 200 16.66 -16.14 -8.95
C ALA A 200 17.99 -15.36 -9.02
N LEU A 201 19.08 -16.03 -9.40
CA LEU A 201 20.39 -15.39 -9.58
C LEU A 201 20.35 -14.27 -10.61
N ASN A 202 19.72 -14.50 -11.75
CA ASN A 202 19.59 -13.49 -12.79
C ASN A 202 18.83 -12.25 -12.27
N SER A 203 17.72 -12.45 -11.58
CA SER A 203 16.94 -11.37 -10.99
C SER A 203 17.75 -10.56 -9.96
N TYR A 204 18.48 -11.22 -9.05
CA TYR A 204 19.34 -10.52 -8.08
C TYR A 204 20.51 -9.79 -8.76
N ARG A 205 21.11 -10.34 -9.81
CA ARG A 205 22.16 -9.66 -10.57
C ARG A 205 21.64 -8.39 -11.24
N ARG A 206 20.43 -8.41 -11.79
CA ARG A 206 19.79 -7.20 -12.32
C ARG A 206 19.54 -6.17 -11.23
N ILE A 207 19.05 -6.59 -10.05
CA ILE A 207 18.87 -5.67 -8.90
C ILE A 207 20.22 -5.08 -8.47
N LYS A 208 21.32 -5.87 -8.47
CA LYS A 208 22.67 -5.37 -8.14
C LYS A 208 23.15 -4.28 -9.10
N VAL A 209 22.78 -4.38 -10.38
CA VAL A 209 23.09 -3.33 -11.39
C VAL A 209 22.33 -2.05 -11.06
N LEU A 210 21.05 -2.14 -10.68
CA LEU A 210 20.20 -0.99 -10.35
C LEU A 210 20.60 -0.34 -9.01
N PHE A 211 21.05 -1.15 -8.04
CA PHE A 211 21.40 -0.77 -6.68
C PHE A 211 22.74 -1.38 -6.26
N PRO A 212 23.86 -0.85 -6.77
CA PRO A 212 25.19 -1.43 -6.54
C PRO A 212 25.61 -1.49 -5.07
N GLU A 213 25.12 -0.55 -4.26
CA GLU A 213 25.48 -0.43 -2.84
C GLU A 213 24.61 -1.27 -1.90
N ASP A 214 23.66 -2.08 -2.42
CA ASP A 214 22.78 -2.89 -1.56
C ASP A 214 23.49 -4.17 -1.09
N PRO A 215 23.89 -4.25 0.22
CA PRO A 215 24.61 -5.41 0.74
C PRO A 215 23.72 -6.65 0.85
N ASN A 216 22.39 -6.50 0.88
CA ASN A 216 21.47 -7.62 0.96
C ASN A 216 21.47 -8.41 -0.34
N VAL A 217 21.44 -7.71 -1.48
CA VAL A 217 21.46 -8.34 -2.80
C VAL A 217 22.75 -9.12 -3.01
N GLU A 218 23.88 -8.57 -2.58
CA GLU A 218 25.18 -9.25 -2.66
C GLU A 218 25.21 -10.53 -1.85
N ARG A 219 24.68 -10.49 -0.62
CA ARG A 219 24.54 -11.70 0.22
C ARG A 219 23.65 -12.77 -0.42
N MET A 220 22.54 -12.38 -1.08
CA MET A 220 21.66 -13.33 -1.76
C MET A 220 22.36 -13.98 -2.95
N ILE A 221 23.10 -13.21 -3.74
CA ILE A 221 23.90 -13.74 -4.87
C ILE A 221 24.95 -14.72 -4.35
N ALA A 222 25.73 -14.35 -3.32
CA ALA A 222 26.76 -15.21 -2.75
C ALA A 222 26.18 -16.51 -2.17
N ARG A 223 25.07 -16.43 -1.44
CA ARG A 223 24.36 -17.60 -0.89
C ARG A 223 23.93 -18.57 -1.98
N LEU A 224 23.35 -18.05 -3.05
CA LEU A 224 22.90 -18.88 -4.15
C LEU A 224 24.07 -19.42 -5.00
N ALA A 225 25.13 -18.66 -5.22
CA ALA A 225 26.31 -19.13 -5.93
C ALA A 225 27.07 -20.21 -5.14
N GLY A 226 27.32 -19.98 -3.85
CA GLY A 226 28.10 -20.89 -2.99
C GLY A 226 27.42 -22.25 -2.73
N SER A 227 26.14 -22.42 -3.01
CA SER A 227 25.47 -23.72 -2.93
C SER A 227 25.84 -24.69 -4.07
N GLU A 228 26.71 -24.30 -4.99
CA GLU A 228 27.25 -25.16 -6.06
C GLU A 228 28.52 -25.89 -5.65
N ASP A 229 29.34 -25.29 -4.78
CA ASP A 229 30.61 -25.87 -4.36
C ASP A 229 30.50 -26.96 -3.26
N ALA A 230 29.27 -27.19 -2.77
CA ALA A 230 28.97 -28.14 -1.69
C ALA A 230 28.32 -29.45 -2.16
N ARG A 231 28.32 -29.75 -3.45
CA ARG A 231 27.87 -31.01 -4.06
C ARG A 231 29.01 -31.63 -4.85
#